data_c2b8bd128e3db3b1bd279c2ef28fbeed
#
_entry.id   c2b8bd128e3db3b1bd279c2ef28fbeed
#
_cell.length_a   1.000
_cell.length_b   1.000
_cell.length_c   1.000
_cell.angle_alpha   90.00
_cell.angle_beta   90.00
_cell.angle_gamma   90.00
#
_symmetry.space_group_name_H-M   'P 1'
#
loop_
_entity.id
_entity.type
_entity.pdbx_description
1 polymer ?
#
loop_
_entity_poly.entity_id
_entity_poly.type
_entity_poly.pdbx_seq_one_letter_code
_entity_poly.pdbx_strand_id
1 'polypeptide(L)'
;LVIIGYGVNKSLIQKKIKNFNLQKSVKILGYKSNPYPYLGASDLFILTSKYEGLPNVILEAQVLKKYVISSDCPTGPKEILLNGKTGTLFKVGNYKQLAIEIKNFYYNRNKMRKKIKKAFQMLNRFEFEKNCNRYLFLVNKYL
;
A
#
# COMPACT_ATOMS: atom_id res chain seq x y z
N LEU A 1 8.17 8.44 -9.76
CA LEU A 1 7.33 8.38 -8.57
C LEU A 1 6.20 9.40 -8.69
N VAL A 2 4.99 8.97 -8.37
CA VAL A 2 3.81 9.85 -8.28
C VAL A 2 3.35 9.86 -6.83
N ILE A 3 3.09 11.04 -6.29
CA ILE A 3 2.54 11.27 -4.95
C ILE A 3 1.16 11.91 -5.14
N ILE A 4 0.12 11.26 -4.61
CA ILE A 4 -1.26 11.75 -4.69
C ILE A 4 -1.73 12.07 -3.28
N GLY A 5 -2.33 13.24 -3.10
CA GLY A 5 -2.84 13.69 -1.82
C GLY A 5 -2.39 15.10 -1.48
N TYR A 6 -2.79 15.54 -0.30
CA TYR A 6 -2.36 16.82 0.27
C TYR A 6 -1.99 16.64 1.74
N GLY A 7 -1.27 17.59 2.28
CA GLY A 7 -0.87 17.56 3.69
C GLY A 7 0.13 18.64 4.03
N VAL A 8 0.33 18.85 5.30
CA VAL A 8 1.19 19.92 5.84
C VAL A 8 2.66 19.83 5.37
N ASN A 9 3.10 18.63 5.01
CA ASN A 9 4.48 18.40 4.58
C ASN A 9 4.71 18.59 3.07
N LYS A 10 3.72 19.07 2.30
CA LYS A 10 3.86 19.25 0.85
C LYS A 10 5.05 20.13 0.47
N SER A 11 5.19 21.28 1.12
CA SER A 11 6.29 22.21 0.87
C SER A 11 7.67 21.61 1.19
N LEU A 12 7.76 20.84 2.27
CA LEU A 12 8.98 20.13 2.64
C LEU A 12 9.36 19.08 1.59
N ILE A 13 8.40 18.33 1.08
CA ILE A 13 8.61 17.33 0.02
C ILE A 13 9.07 18.03 -1.26
N GLN A 14 8.42 19.13 -1.65
CA GLN A 14 8.83 19.92 -2.83
C GLN A 14 10.26 20.43 -2.70
N LYS A 15 10.63 20.96 -1.53
CA LYS A 15 12.01 21.40 -1.26
C LYS A 15 13.01 20.24 -1.41
N LYS A 16 12.70 19.06 -0.89
CA LYS A 16 13.54 17.87 -1.06
C LYS A 16 13.66 17.44 -2.52
N ILE A 17 12.56 17.43 -3.27
CA ILE A 17 12.57 17.12 -4.71
C ILE A 17 13.54 18.06 -5.45
N LYS A 18 13.48 19.36 -5.14
CA LYS A 18 14.39 20.35 -5.73
C LYS A 18 15.84 20.12 -5.32
N ASN A 19 16.11 19.96 -4.03
CA ASN A 19 17.46 19.78 -3.50
C ASN A 19 18.18 18.53 -4.03
N PHE A 20 17.41 17.48 -4.37
CA PHE A 20 17.95 16.24 -4.95
C PHE A 20 17.84 16.18 -6.48
N ASN A 21 17.47 17.27 -7.16
CA ASN A 21 17.29 17.35 -8.61
C ASN A 21 16.34 16.29 -9.18
N LEU A 22 15.26 15.98 -8.44
CA LEU A 22 14.30 14.91 -8.78
C LEU A 22 13.04 15.41 -9.50
N GLN A 23 12.99 16.66 -9.99
CA GLN A 23 11.78 17.28 -10.57
C GLN A 23 11.25 16.51 -11.80
N LYS A 24 12.15 15.89 -12.56
CA LYS A 24 11.78 15.04 -13.71
C LYS A 24 11.26 13.67 -13.31
N SER A 25 11.62 13.17 -12.12
CA SER A 25 11.35 11.81 -11.66
C SER A 25 10.26 11.69 -10.60
N VAL A 26 9.90 12.80 -9.91
CA VAL A 26 8.90 12.82 -8.84
C VAL A 26 7.86 13.89 -9.14
N LYS A 27 6.58 13.49 -9.17
CA LYS A 27 5.45 14.39 -9.38
C LYS A 27 4.51 14.35 -8.18
N ILE A 28 4.07 15.52 -7.70
CA ILE A 28 3.03 15.65 -6.69
C ILE A 28 1.78 16.16 -7.39
N LEU A 29 0.74 15.34 -7.46
CA LEU A 29 -0.49 15.66 -8.22
C LEU A 29 -1.58 16.33 -7.37
N GLY A 30 -1.37 16.48 -6.05
CA GLY A 30 -2.42 16.94 -5.14
C GLY A 30 -3.53 15.91 -4.94
N TYR A 31 -4.66 16.34 -4.39
CA TYR A 31 -5.84 15.50 -4.20
C TYR A 31 -6.44 15.08 -5.53
N LYS A 32 -6.89 13.84 -5.60
CA LYS A 32 -7.66 13.30 -6.73
C LYS A 32 -8.88 12.58 -6.17
N SER A 33 -10.07 12.99 -6.63
CA SER A 33 -11.33 12.32 -6.26
C SER A 33 -11.35 10.85 -6.72
N ASN A 34 -10.73 10.57 -7.86
CA ASN A 34 -10.52 9.20 -8.33
C ASN A 34 -9.02 8.93 -8.54
N PRO A 35 -8.34 8.25 -7.59
CA PRO A 35 -6.93 7.88 -7.72
C PRO A 35 -6.68 6.61 -8.53
N TYR A 36 -7.72 5.81 -8.82
CA TYR A 36 -7.58 4.49 -9.43
C TYR A 36 -6.90 4.47 -10.81
N PRO A 37 -7.11 5.43 -11.73
CA PRO A 37 -6.38 5.45 -12.98
C PRO A 37 -4.86 5.54 -12.79
N TYR A 38 -4.41 6.33 -11.82
CA TYR A 38 -2.98 6.46 -11.49
C TYR A 38 -2.44 5.19 -10.85
N LEU A 39 -3.19 4.62 -9.93
CA LEU A 39 -2.83 3.36 -9.28
C LEU A 39 -2.82 2.22 -10.30
N GLY A 40 -3.82 2.16 -11.19
CA GLY A 40 -3.90 1.18 -12.26
C GLY A 40 -2.73 1.25 -13.25
N ALA A 41 -2.23 2.45 -13.54
CA ALA A 41 -1.08 2.68 -14.41
C ALA A 41 0.28 2.45 -13.72
N SER A 42 0.31 2.29 -12.38
CA SER A 42 1.55 2.07 -11.64
C SER A 42 2.01 0.61 -11.71
N ASP A 43 3.32 0.38 -11.54
CA ASP A 43 3.89 -0.97 -11.36
C ASP A 43 3.87 -1.41 -9.90
N LEU A 44 3.96 -0.47 -8.97
CA LEU A 44 4.21 -0.68 -7.55
C LEU A 44 3.42 0.34 -6.74
N PHE A 45 2.79 -0.13 -5.66
CA PHE A 45 2.20 0.73 -4.65
C PHE A 45 3.08 0.74 -3.39
N ILE A 46 3.31 1.93 -2.82
CA ILE A 46 4.15 2.11 -1.64
C ILE A 46 3.35 2.87 -0.58
N LEU A 47 3.25 2.30 0.61
CA LEU A 47 2.70 2.95 1.80
C LEU A 47 3.81 3.19 2.83
N THR A 48 3.98 4.46 3.25
CA THR A 48 5.05 4.85 4.19
C THR A 48 4.50 5.40 5.51
N SER A 49 3.29 5.06 5.85
CA SER A 49 2.59 5.55 7.04
C SER A 49 3.30 5.15 8.33
N LYS A 50 3.21 6.02 9.34
CA LYS A 50 3.67 5.72 10.70
C LYS A 50 2.62 4.97 11.51
N TYR A 51 1.36 5.23 11.24
CA TYR A 51 0.19 4.66 11.90
C TYR A 51 -0.91 4.44 10.85
N GLU A 52 -1.62 3.36 10.97
CA GLU A 52 -2.81 3.03 10.20
C GLU A 52 -3.81 2.30 11.10
N GLY A 53 -5.08 2.28 10.68
CA GLY A 53 -6.06 1.31 11.16
C GLY A 53 -6.08 0.10 10.20
N LEU A 54 -7.08 0.05 9.33
CA LEU A 54 -7.10 -0.86 8.18
C LEU A 54 -6.89 -0.02 6.91
N PRO A 55 -5.67 0.02 6.32
CA PRO A 55 -5.37 0.86 5.16
C PRO A 55 -6.04 0.34 3.89
N ASN A 56 -7.25 0.81 3.58
CA ASN A 56 -8.00 0.42 2.39
C ASN A 56 -7.20 0.58 1.10
N VAL A 57 -6.30 1.56 1.05
CA VAL A 57 -5.42 1.80 -0.11
C VAL A 57 -4.53 0.59 -0.45
N ILE A 58 -4.19 -0.27 0.52
CA ILE A 58 -3.50 -1.55 0.25
C ILE A 58 -4.45 -2.52 -0.44
N LEU A 59 -5.69 -2.63 0.03
CA LEU A 59 -6.71 -3.50 -0.59
C LEU A 59 -7.01 -3.03 -2.01
N GLU A 60 -7.17 -1.74 -2.22
CA GLU A 60 -7.35 -1.13 -3.54
C GLU A 60 -6.20 -1.47 -4.50
N ALA A 61 -4.96 -1.36 -4.01
CA ALA A 61 -3.79 -1.76 -4.79
C ALA A 61 -3.79 -3.25 -5.14
N GLN A 62 -4.19 -4.12 -4.20
CA GLN A 62 -4.30 -5.56 -4.42
C GLN A 62 -5.42 -5.93 -5.41
N VAL A 63 -6.57 -5.24 -5.36
CA VAL A 63 -7.66 -5.39 -6.34
C VAL A 63 -7.15 -5.07 -7.75
N LEU A 64 -6.36 -4.01 -7.89
CA LEU A 64 -5.74 -3.62 -9.16
C LEU A 64 -4.48 -4.43 -9.50
N LYS A 65 -4.23 -5.54 -8.77
CA LYS A 65 -3.10 -6.45 -8.97
C LYS A 65 -1.74 -5.74 -8.95
N LYS A 66 -1.59 -4.75 -8.07
CA LYS A 66 -0.31 -4.08 -7.84
C LYS A 66 0.47 -4.77 -6.75
N TYR A 67 1.80 -4.81 -6.92
CA TYR A 67 2.66 -5.23 -5.80
C TYR A 67 2.67 -4.14 -4.74
N VAL A 68 2.64 -4.54 -3.47
CA VAL A 68 2.61 -3.61 -2.35
C VAL A 68 3.89 -3.72 -1.53
N ILE A 69 4.52 -2.59 -1.28
CA ILE A 69 5.56 -2.43 -0.25
C ILE A 69 5.00 -1.46 0.80
N SER A 70 4.89 -1.90 2.03
CA SER A 70 4.31 -1.10 3.12
C SER A 70 5.22 -1.02 4.32
N SER A 71 5.18 0.11 5.02
CA SER A 71 5.71 0.18 6.38
C SER A 71 4.97 -0.81 7.28
N ASP A 72 5.72 -1.48 8.17
CA ASP A 72 5.17 -2.36 9.21
C ASP A 72 4.73 -1.52 10.41
N CYS A 73 3.74 -0.63 10.20
CA CYS A 73 3.15 0.16 11.26
C CYS A 73 2.18 -0.69 12.11
N PRO A 74 1.83 -0.26 13.34
CA PRO A 74 1.22 -1.12 14.37
C PRO A 74 -0.01 -1.91 13.96
N THR A 75 -0.89 -1.38 13.10
CA THR A 75 -2.13 -2.06 12.70
C THR A 75 -2.32 -2.06 11.19
N GLY A 76 -3.02 -3.07 10.68
CA GLY A 76 -3.50 -3.18 9.30
C GLY A 76 -2.51 -3.75 8.28
N PRO A 77 -1.39 -3.09 7.93
CA PRO A 77 -0.52 -3.56 6.85
C PRO A 77 -0.03 -4.99 7.01
N LYS A 78 0.39 -5.37 8.20
CA LYS A 78 0.87 -6.71 8.52
C LYS A 78 -0.20 -7.77 8.35
N GLU A 79 -1.42 -7.46 8.76
CA GLU A 79 -2.59 -8.32 8.61
C GLU A 79 -2.96 -8.49 7.14
N ILE A 80 -3.11 -7.38 6.40
CA ILE A 80 -3.49 -7.42 4.98
C ILE A 80 -2.45 -8.16 4.16
N LEU A 81 -1.17 -7.88 4.41
CA LEU A 81 -0.05 -8.49 3.68
C LEU A 81 0.34 -9.88 4.20
N LEU A 82 -0.42 -10.48 5.14
CA LEU A 82 -0.18 -11.82 5.70
C LEU A 82 1.27 -11.99 6.16
N ASN A 83 1.74 -11.08 7.00
CA ASN A 83 3.14 -11.06 7.47
C ASN A 83 4.16 -11.07 6.30
N GLY A 84 3.89 -10.33 5.22
CA GLY A 84 4.77 -10.24 4.05
C GLY A 84 4.61 -11.35 3.00
N LYS A 85 3.66 -12.29 3.18
CA LYS A 85 3.40 -13.36 2.21
C LYS A 85 2.74 -12.88 0.92
N THR A 86 2.07 -11.71 0.94
CA THR A 86 1.35 -11.12 -0.19
C THR A 86 1.86 -9.74 -0.61
N GLY A 87 2.96 -9.30 -0.04
CA GLY A 87 3.64 -8.04 -0.33
C GLY A 87 5.00 -8.01 0.37
N THR A 88 5.51 -6.82 0.63
CA THR A 88 6.73 -6.62 1.43
C THR A 88 6.46 -5.63 2.56
N LEU A 89 6.99 -5.93 3.73
CA LEU A 89 6.97 -5.04 4.89
C LEU A 89 8.38 -4.50 5.15
N PHE A 90 8.47 -3.23 5.54
CA PHE A 90 9.71 -2.62 5.98
C PHE A 90 9.50 -1.83 7.28
N LYS A 91 10.54 -1.69 8.08
CA LYS A 91 10.47 -0.98 9.37
C LYS A 91 10.07 0.48 9.17
N VAL A 92 9.11 0.98 9.94
CA VAL A 92 8.66 2.38 9.92
C VAL A 92 9.85 3.33 9.97
N GLY A 93 9.89 4.29 9.05
CA GLY A 93 10.96 5.29 8.95
C GLY A 93 12.27 4.79 8.33
N ASN A 94 12.42 3.49 8.05
CA ASN A 94 13.63 2.94 7.44
C ASN A 94 13.63 3.11 5.91
N TYR A 95 13.93 4.33 5.45
CA TYR A 95 13.99 4.66 4.02
C TYR A 95 15.09 3.90 3.27
N LYS A 96 16.17 3.48 3.95
CA LYS A 96 17.25 2.68 3.33
C LYS A 96 16.73 1.28 2.97
N GLN A 97 16.01 0.65 3.89
CA GLN A 97 15.34 -0.64 3.64
C GLN A 97 14.32 -0.50 2.51
N LEU A 98 13.47 0.54 2.54
CA LEU A 98 12.51 0.79 1.47
C LEU A 98 13.19 0.88 0.09
N ALA A 99 14.31 1.60 -0.01
CA ALA A 99 15.06 1.70 -1.27
C ALA A 99 15.58 0.35 -1.76
N ILE A 100 16.03 -0.51 -0.85
CA ILE A 100 16.44 -1.89 -1.16
C ILE A 100 15.25 -2.69 -1.68
N GLU A 101 14.09 -2.61 -1.03
CA GLU A 101 12.89 -3.36 -1.43
C GLU A 101 12.33 -2.90 -2.78
N ILE A 102 12.42 -1.60 -3.10
CA ILE A 102 12.07 -1.08 -4.43
C ILE A 102 13.00 -1.66 -5.50
N LYS A 103 14.32 -1.70 -5.24
CA LYS A 103 15.30 -2.35 -6.14
C LYS A 103 15.02 -3.84 -6.31
N ASN A 104 14.74 -4.54 -5.22
CA ASN A 104 14.37 -5.96 -5.24
C ASN A 104 13.13 -6.21 -6.11
N PHE A 105 12.10 -5.37 -6.00
CA PHE A 105 10.93 -5.43 -6.85
C PHE A 105 11.31 -5.25 -8.33
N TYR A 106 12.10 -4.24 -8.65
CA TYR A 106 12.50 -3.92 -10.02
C TYR A 106 13.22 -5.10 -10.69
N TYR A 107 14.19 -5.71 -10.01
CA TYR A 107 14.99 -6.80 -10.58
C TYR A 107 14.32 -8.18 -10.50
N ASN A 108 13.32 -8.37 -9.63
CA ASN A 108 12.71 -9.68 -9.37
C ASN A 108 11.20 -9.70 -9.67
N ARG A 109 10.72 -8.92 -10.65
CA ARG A 109 9.28 -8.79 -10.99
C ARG A 109 8.58 -10.14 -11.15
N ASN A 110 9.22 -11.14 -11.75
CA ASN A 110 8.64 -12.47 -11.95
C ASN A 110 8.34 -13.20 -10.64
N LYS A 111 9.21 -13.08 -9.63
CA LYS A 111 8.97 -13.64 -8.28
C LYS A 111 7.78 -12.96 -7.60
N MET A 112 7.59 -11.65 -7.85
CA MET A 112 6.51 -10.88 -7.23
C MET A 112 5.14 -11.23 -7.81
N ARG A 113 5.04 -11.74 -9.04
CA ARG A 113 3.78 -12.19 -9.65
C ARG A 113 3.05 -13.23 -8.79
N LYS A 114 3.77 -14.16 -8.16
CA LYS A 114 3.18 -15.16 -7.26
C LYS A 114 2.54 -14.49 -6.03
N LYS A 115 3.22 -13.52 -5.44
CA LYS A 115 2.70 -12.76 -4.29
C LYS A 115 1.48 -11.92 -4.69
N ILE A 116 1.49 -11.26 -5.86
CA ILE A 116 0.37 -10.49 -6.40
C ILE A 116 -0.86 -11.39 -6.59
N LYS A 117 -0.69 -12.57 -7.23
CA LYS A 117 -1.78 -13.53 -7.43
C LYS A 117 -2.37 -13.98 -6.09
N LYS A 118 -1.51 -14.32 -5.12
CA LYS A 118 -1.94 -14.69 -3.78
C LYS A 118 -2.65 -13.54 -3.06
N ALA A 119 -2.14 -12.30 -3.17
CA ALA A 119 -2.78 -11.12 -2.61
C ALA A 119 -4.22 -10.96 -3.11
N PHE A 120 -4.41 -11.04 -4.42
CA PHE A 120 -5.73 -10.95 -5.05
C PHE A 120 -6.68 -12.04 -4.57
N GLN A 121 -6.22 -13.29 -4.48
CA GLN A 121 -7.02 -14.42 -3.97
C GLN A 121 -7.43 -14.24 -2.51
N MET A 122 -6.61 -13.58 -1.71
CA MET A 122 -6.86 -13.37 -0.27
C MET A 122 -7.80 -12.18 0.03
N LEU A 123 -8.24 -11.42 -0.99
CA LEU A 123 -9.19 -10.31 -0.83
C LEU A 123 -10.55 -10.76 -0.31
N ASN A 124 -10.94 -12.01 -0.54
CA ASN A 124 -12.17 -12.59 -0.02
C ASN A 124 -12.30 -12.52 1.52
N ARG A 125 -11.19 -12.33 2.25
CA ARG A 125 -11.20 -12.10 3.71
C ARG A 125 -11.86 -10.77 4.08
N PHE A 126 -11.91 -9.82 3.16
CA PHE A 126 -12.43 -8.46 3.34
C PHE A 126 -13.77 -8.26 2.63
N GLU A 127 -14.42 -9.35 2.19
CA GLU A 127 -15.73 -9.32 1.56
C GLU A 127 -16.79 -8.88 2.57
N PHE A 128 -17.59 -7.88 2.17
CA PHE A 128 -18.55 -7.22 3.05
C PHE A 128 -19.59 -8.20 3.63
N GLU A 129 -20.30 -8.91 2.76
CA GLU A 129 -21.36 -9.84 3.20
C GLU A 129 -20.84 -10.93 4.14
N LYS A 130 -19.68 -11.50 3.82
CA LYS A 130 -19.05 -12.52 4.64
C LYS A 130 -18.71 -12.00 6.04
N ASN A 131 -18.21 -10.77 6.14
CA ASN A 131 -17.87 -10.19 7.42
C ASN A 131 -19.12 -9.75 8.20
N CYS A 132 -20.13 -9.20 7.53
CA CYS A 132 -21.42 -8.91 8.16
C CYS A 132 -22.06 -10.16 8.77
N ASN A 133 -22.08 -11.28 8.04
CA ASN A 133 -22.62 -12.54 8.56
C ASN A 133 -21.85 -13.06 9.77
N ARG A 134 -20.53 -12.86 9.81
CA ARG A 134 -19.72 -13.19 11.00
C ARG A 134 -20.09 -12.33 12.21
N TYR A 135 -20.29 -11.03 12.00
CA TYR A 135 -20.75 -10.13 13.08
C TYR A 135 -22.13 -10.52 13.58
N LEU A 136 -23.08 -10.76 12.68
CA LEU A 136 -24.45 -11.20 13.05
C LEU A 136 -24.40 -12.51 13.85
N PHE A 137 -23.59 -13.47 13.44
CA PHE A 137 -23.42 -14.72 14.17
C PHE A 137 -22.88 -14.48 15.59
N LEU A 138 -21.90 -13.58 15.76
CA LEU A 138 -21.37 -13.25 17.08
C LEU A 138 -22.42 -12.54 17.95
N VAL A 139 -23.13 -11.56 17.41
CA VAL A 139 -24.19 -10.85 18.13
C VAL A 139 -25.26 -11.83 18.60
N ASN A 140 -25.76 -12.70 17.72
CA ASN A 140 -26.81 -13.69 18.07
C ASN A 140 -26.35 -14.75 19.08
N LYS A 141 -25.03 -14.94 19.26
CA LYS A 141 -24.49 -15.86 20.27
C LYS A 141 -24.52 -15.28 21.66
N TYR A 142 -24.53 -13.96 21.82
CA TYR A 142 -24.43 -13.27 23.09
C TYR A 142 -25.70 -12.46 23.46
N LEU A 143 -26.74 -12.49 22.62
CA LEU A 143 -28.10 -12.08 22.92
C LEU A 143 -28.95 -13.30 23.31
#